data_fdb97e9f8102c6dd14fc3c5eb676e4ac
#
_entry.id   fdb97e9f8102c6dd14fc3c5eb676e4ac
#
_cell.length_a   1.000
_cell.length_b   1.000
_cell.length_c   1.000
_cell.angle_alpha   90.00
_cell.angle_beta   90.00
_cell.angle_gamma   90.00
#
_symmetry.space_group_name_H-M   'P 1'
#
loop_
_entity.id
_entity.type
_entity.pdbx_description
1 polymer ?
#
loop_
_entity_poly.entity_id
_entity_poly.type
_entity_poly.pdbx_seq_one_letter_code
_entity_poly.pdbx_strand_id
1 'polypeptide(L)'
;MNSTAKTEQLHVNRKSPSYWRVIIDNPPLNLMGPEFVLQFQKIITDIENDEKLRVVVFESAVDGFFLNHSDFLAKLEDLTSIPQGPTGLEAWPDILVRLTQAPVVSIALIRGRATGNGSELALACDMSFASREKAILSQWEVGVGMVAGGGPMARLPRLMGRGRALEVLLSSEDIRGDLAELYGYVNRSFPDSDHDAFVDALATRIGSFEKWAISNTKRLVNAASLPPDVEIAAGWDACINSITRPATQARMKKLFDQGFHKPGDVENRLGFYVGKLGS
;
A
#
# COMPACT_ATOMS: atom_id res chain seq x y z
N MET A 1 23.73 26.08 7.86
CA MET A 1 23.13 24.73 8.00
C MET A 1 21.64 24.93 8.21
N ASN A 2 20.88 24.99 7.13
CA ASN A 2 19.41 25.04 7.23
C ASN A 2 18.94 23.61 7.43
N SER A 3 18.60 23.23 8.65
CA SER A 3 17.76 22.09 8.92
C SER A 3 16.36 22.42 8.35
N THR A 4 16.10 21.98 7.12
CA THR A 4 14.73 21.89 6.65
C THR A 4 14.02 20.94 7.61
N ALA A 5 13.06 21.46 8.38
CA ALA A 5 12.22 20.61 9.23
C ALA A 5 11.63 19.52 8.33
N LYS A 6 11.89 18.25 8.69
CA LYS A 6 11.31 17.11 7.96
C LYS A 6 9.80 17.24 8.03
N THR A 7 9.15 17.30 6.86
CA THR A 7 7.69 17.41 6.78
C THR A 7 7.08 16.10 7.29
N GLU A 8 6.18 16.19 8.24
CA GLU A 8 5.40 15.03 8.69
C GLU A 8 4.45 14.62 7.57
N GLN A 9 4.57 13.36 7.11
CA GLN A 9 3.80 12.81 5.98
C GLN A 9 2.73 11.82 6.45
N LEU A 10 2.75 11.47 7.73
CA LEU A 10 1.84 10.52 8.36
C LEU A 10 1.37 11.09 9.70
N HIS A 11 0.07 11.27 9.85
CA HIS A 11 -0.54 11.81 11.06
C HIS A 11 -1.39 10.77 11.77
N VAL A 12 -1.18 10.58 13.07
CA VAL A 12 -1.95 9.64 13.88
C VAL A 12 -3.07 10.37 14.61
N ASN A 13 -4.31 10.16 14.19
CA ASN A 13 -5.51 10.63 14.87
C ASN A 13 -6.09 9.50 15.75
N ARG A 14 -5.96 9.65 17.08
CA ARG A 14 -6.50 8.71 18.06
C ARG A 14 -7.97 9.01 18.31
N LYS A 15 -8.86 8.37 17.56
CA LYS A 15 -10.33 8.52 17.72
C LYS A 15 -10.81 8.02 19.09
N SER A 16 -10.16 6.99 19.62
CA SER A 16 -10.32 6.46 20.98
C SER A 16 -9.06 5.70 21.39
N PRO A 17 -8.92 5.25 22.65
CA PRO A 17 -7.81 4.39 23.05
C PRO A 17 -7.70 3.08 22.24
N SER A 18 -8.80 2.58 21.69
CA SER A 18 -8.86 1.32 20.93
C SER A 18 -8.93 1.48 19.42
N TYR A 19 -9.03 2.71 18.90
CA TYR A 19 -9.20 3.01 17.48
C TYR A 19 -8.36 4.22 17.06
N TRP A 20 -7.42 3.99 16.14
CA TRP A 20 -6.62 5.05 15.51
C TRP A 20 -6.93 5.16 14.01
N ARG A 21 -6.81 6.38 13.48
CA ARG A 21 -6.68 6.64 12.05
C ARG A 21 -5.27 7.15 11.76
N VAL A 22 -4.60 6.54 10.79
CA VAL A 22 -3.32 6.99 10.24
C VAL A 22 -3.60 7.66 8.91
N ILE A 23 -3.36 8.95 8.85
CA ILE A 23 -3.67 9.81 7.71
C ILE A 23 -2.39 10.02 6.91
N ILE A 24 -2.39 9.60 5.65
CA ILE A 24 -1.31 9.82 4.69
C ILE A 24 -1.49 11.20 4.10
N ASP A 25 -0.50 12.09 4.27
CA ASP A 25 -0.55 13.48 3.84
C ASP A 25 0.80 13.94 3.29
N ASN A 26 1.10 13.51 2.07
CA ASN A 26 2.30 13.88 1.32
C ASN A 26 1.94 14.45 -0.07
N PRO A 27 1.31 15.66 -0.09
CA PRO A 27 0.87 16.26 -1.34
C PRO A 27 2.05 16.57 -2.28
N PRO A 28 1.79 16.62 -3.60
CA PRO A 28 0.46 16.54 -4.23
C PRO A 28 0.02 15.12 -4.63
N LEU A 29 0.85 14.10 -4.52
CA LEU A 29 0.64 12.77 -5.11
C LEU A 29 0.70 11.61 -4.12
N ASN A 30 0.96 11.87 -2.85
CA ASN A 30 1.21 10.81 -1.84
C ASN A 30 2.27 9.80 -2.29
N LEU A 31 3.43 10.26 -2.75
CA LEU A 31 4.54 9.39 -3.15
C LEU A 31 5.24 8.81 -1.90
N MET A 32 5.71 7.58 -2.01
CA MET A 32 6.48 6.92 -0.97
C MET A 32 7.98 7.18 -1.18
N GLY A 33 8.54 8.07 -0.38
CA GLY A 33 9.99 8.32 -0.31
C GLY A 33 10.63 7.72 0.95
N PRO A 34 11.97 7.87 1.12
CA PRO A 34 12.67 7.36 2.30
C PRO A 34 12.13 7.91 3.62
N GLU A 35 11.75 9.18 3.67
CA GLU A 35 11.17 9.80 4.87
C GLU A 35 9.83 9.19 5.27
N PHE A 36 8.99 8.86 4.28
CA PHE A 36 7.73 8.16 4.49
C PHE A 36 7.97 6.79 5.14
N VAL A 37 8.93 6.03 4.61
CA VAL A 37 9.28 4.70 5.13
C VAL A 37 9.74 4.79 6.59
N LEU A 38 10.62 5.73 6.94
CA LEU A 38 11.09 5.93 8.30
C LEU A 38 9.96 6.32 9.27
N GLN A 39 9.05 7.20 8.86
CA GLN A 39 7.89 7.58 9.67
C GLN A 39 6.94 6.38 9.85
N PHE A 40 6.75 5.58 8.80
CA PHE A 40 5.87 4.44 8.85
C PHE A 40 6.42 3.32 9.75
N GLN A 41 7.73 3.04 9.72
CA GLN A 41 8.37 2.11 10.66
C GLN A 41 8.08 2.47 12.11
N LYS A 42 8.14 3.76 12.44
CA LYS A 42 7.80 4.24 13.79
C LYS A 42 6.32 3.98 14.12
N ILE A 43 5.41 4.31 13.21
CA ILE A 43 3.96 4.10 13.41
C ILE A 43 3.66 2.61 13.61
N ILE A 44 4.27 1.71 12.83
CA ILE A 44 4.09 0.26 13.00
C ILE A 44 4.58 -0.18 14.38
N THR A 45 5.71 0.33 14.83
CA THR A 45 6.22 0.04 16.17
C THR A 45 5.27 0.54 17.27
N ASP A 46 4.70 1.73 17.11
CA ASP A 46 3.71 2.27 18.04
C ASP A 46 2.42 1.41 18.07
N ILE A 47 1.96 0.94 16.89
CA ILE A 47 0.79 0.06 16.76
C ILE A 47 1.03 -1.29 17.46
N GLU A 48 2.20 -1.89 17.29
CA GLU A 48 2.55 -3.18 17.89
C GLU A 48 2.61 -3.11 19.42
N ASN A 49 3.10 -1.99 19.97
CA ASN A 49 3.34 -1.81 21.40
C ASN A 49 2.16 -1.23 22.17
N ASP A 50 1.13 -0.71 21.51
CA ASP A 50 -0.03 -0.15 22.23
C ASP A 50 -0.97 -1.26 22.72
N GLU A 51 -1.04 -1.44 24.03
CA GLU A 51 -1.88 -2.48 24.66
C GLU A 51 -3.39 -2.24 24.51
N LYS A 52 -3.80 -1.00 24.29
CA LYS A 52 -5.22 -0.60 24.23
C LYS A 52 -5.74 -0.59 22.79
N LEU A 53 -4.87 -0.43 21.81
CA LEU A 53 -5.25 -0.39 20.41
C LEU A 53 -5.79 -1.74 19.94
N ARG A 54 -6.86 -1.72 19.18
CA ARG A 54 -7.52 -2.87 18.57
C ARG A 54 -7.71 -2.72 17.07
N VAL A 55 -7.91 -1.47 16.61
CA VAL A 55 -8.15 -1.18 15.20
C VAL A 55 -7.34 0.04 14.77
N VAL A 56 -6.69 -0.08 13.62
CA VAL A 56 -6.07 1.04 12.91
C VAL A 56 -6.66 1.14 11.51
N VAL A 57 -7.04 2.34 11.10
CA VAL A 57 -7.52 2.65 9.74
C VAL A 57 -6.49 3.54 9.06
N PHE A 58 -6.04 3.15 7.87
CA PHE A 58 -5.19 3.95 6.99
C PHE A 58 -6.07 4.67 5.97
N GLU A 59 -5.91 5.98 5.87
CA GLU A 59 -6.63 6.85 4.94
C GLU A 59 -5.72 7.95 4.39
N SER A 60 -6.20 8.75 3.47
CA SER A 60 -5.45 9.84 2.85
C SER A 60 -6.13 11.19 3.05
N ALA A 61 -5.33 12.24 3.23
CA ALA A 61 -5.74 13.63 3.17
C ALA A 61 -5.63 14.24 1.75
N VAL A 62 -4.90 13.56 0.84
CA VAL A 62 -4.67 14.03 -0.53
C VAL A 62 -5.79 13.53 -1.45
N ASP A 63 -6.56 14.46 -2.01
CA ASP A 63 -7.63 14.09 -2.93
C ASP A 63 -7.10 13.36 -4.17
N GLY A 64 -7.82 12.32 -4.59
CA GLY A 64 -7.47 11.49 -5.73
C GLY A 64 -6.40 10.42 -5.47
N PHE A 65 -5.70 10.45 -4.33
CA PHE A 65 -4.64 9.48 -4.02
C PHE A 65 -4.78 8.92 -2.60
N PHE A 66 -4.79 7.60 -2.47
CA PHE A 66 -4.62 6.92 -1.17
C PHE A 66 -3.15 6.92 -0.76
N LEU A 67 -2.34 6.04 -1.32
CA LEU A 67 -0.90 6.06 -1.38
C LEU A 67 -0.55 5.71 -2.82
N ASN A 68 0.35 6.47 -3.42
CA ASN A 68 0.78 6.24 -4.78
C ASN A 68 2.06 5.36 -4.79
N HIS A 69 2.79 5.39 -5.87
CA HIS A 69 4.03 4.63 -6.07
C HIS A 69 5.24 5.27 -5.35
N SER A 70 6.39 4.62 -5.43
CA SER A 70 7.67 5.15 -4.92
C SER A 70 8.02 6.50 -5.54
N ASP A 71 8.73 7.32 -4.78
CA ASP A 71 9.38 8.52 -5.30
C ASP A 71 10.64 8.13 -6.11
N PHE A 72 10.49 8.02 -7.43
CA PHE A 72 11.58 7.69 -8.35
C PHE A 72 12.53 8.86 -8.65
N LEU A 73 12.30 10.04 -8.05
CA LEU A 73 13.26 11.15 -8.04
C LEU A 73 14.21 11.06 -6.83
N ALA A 74 13.83 10.35 -5.78
CA ALA A 74 14.74 10.00 -4.70
C ALA A 74 15.79 9.00 -5.20
N LYS A 75 16.98 9.05 -4.62
CA LYS A 75 18.01 8.06 -4.96
C LYS A 75 17.64 6.70 -4.42
N LEU A 76 17.81 5.66 -5.23
CA LEU A 76 17.54 4.29 -4.82
C LEU A 76 18.32 3.91 -3.56
N GLU A 77 19.57 4.39 -3.44
CA GLU A 77 20.42 4.16 -2.28
C GLU A 77 19.83 4.72 -0.98
N ASP A 78 19.13 5.85 -1.04
CA ASP A 78 18.51 6.45 0.15
C ASP A 78 17.37 5.54 0.70
N LEU A 79 16.71 4.80 -0.16
CA LEU A 79 15.68 3.81 0.23
C LEU A 79 16.30 2.47 0.67
N THR A 80 17.28 1.96 -0.10
CA THR A 80 17.89 0.64 0.16
C THR A 80 18.93 0.67 1.29
N SER A 81 19.40 1.85 1.73
CA SER A 81 20.27 2.00 2.90
C SER A 81 19.50 2.08 4.23
N ILE A 82 18.17 2.16 4.20
CA ILE A 82 17.37 2.03 5.43
C ILE A 82 17.60 0.63 6.00
N PRO A 83 17.98 0.51 7.28
CA PRO A 83 18.26 -0.80 7.88
C PRO A 83 17.08 -1.75 7.77
N GLN A 84 17.38 -3.04 7.60
CA GLN A 84 16.39 -4.12 7.71
C GLN A 84 15.64 -4.02 9.04
N GLY A 85 14.36 -4.36 8.98
CA GLY A 85 13.53 -4.35 10.17
C GLY A 85 13.66 -5.62 11.03
N PRO A 86 12.88 -5.71 12.11
CA PRO A 86 12.91 -6.85 13.03
C PRO A 86 12.63 -8.22 12.42
N THR A 87 11.92 -8.28 11.28
CA THR A 87 11.67 -9.54 10.55
C THR A 87 12.90 -10.04 9.77
N GLY A 88 13.94 -9.22 9.62
CA GLY A 88 15.09 -9.49 8.76
C GLY A 88 14.85 -9.14 7.28
N LEU A 89 13.66 -8.64 6.95
CA LEU A 89 13.34 -8.13 5.62
C LEU A 89 13.79 -6.67 5.47
N GLU A 90 13.94 -6.24 4.23
CA GLU A 90 14.16 -4.85 3.89
C GLU A 90 13.01 -3.95 4.39
N ALA A 91 13.28 -2.65 4.56
CA ALA A 91 12.43 -1.74 5.32
C ALA A 91 10.94 -1.74 4.88
N TRP A 92 10.66 -1.67 3.57
CA TRP A 92 9.27 -1.67 3.10
C TRP A 92 8.58 -3.03 3.26
N PRO A 93 9.14 -4.16 2.80
CA PRO A 93 8.60 -5.49 3.09
C PRO A 93 8.42 -5.77 4.59
N ASP A 94 9.37 -5.35 5.45
CA ASP A 94 9.27 -5.50 6.91
C ASP A 94 8.03 -4.80 7.47
N ILE A 95 7.81 -3.53 7.09
CA ILE A 95 6.64 -2.76 7.49
C ILE A 95 5.35 -3.51 7.15
N LEU A 96 5.24 -4.02 5.92
CA LEU A 96 4.04 -4.71 5.43
C LEU A 96 3.80 -6.04 6.14
N VAL A 97 4.86 -6.81 6.42
CA VAL A 97 4.77 -8.07 7.16
C VAL A 97 4.39 -7.81 8.62
N ARG A 98 5.04 -6.86 9.28
CA ARG A 98 4.72 -6.48 10.66
C ARG A 98 3.28 -5.99 10.80
N LEU A 99 2.81 -5.13 9.87
CA LEU A 99 1.42 -4.69 9.86
C LEU A 99 0.44 -5.86 9.79
N THR A 100 0.71 -6.80 8.87
CA THR A 100 -0.14 -7.99 8.70
C THR A 100 -0.13 -8.87 9.97
N GLN A 101 0.99 -8.92 10.70
CA GLN A 101 1.14 -9.76 11.91
C GLN A 101 0.77 -9.04 13.21
N ALA A 102 0.65 -7.70 13.20
CA ALA A 102 0.34 -6.90 14.38
C ALA A 102 -0.91 -7.40 15.13
N PRO A 103 -0.95 -7.34 16.47
CA PRO A 103 -2.05 -7.85 17.29
C PRO A 103 -3.28 -6.92 17.29
N VAL A 104 -3.50 -6.21 16.18
CA VAL A 104 -4.60 -5.28 15.94
C VAL A 104 -5.20 -5.54 14.56
N VAL A 105 -6.42 -5.09 14.33
CA VAL A 105 -7.03 -5.11 12.99
C VAL A 105 -6.61 -3.87 12.22
N SER A 106 -6.05 -4.07 11.03
CA SER A 106 -5.68 -3.00 10.09
C SER A 106 -6.68 -2.90 8.94
N ILE A 107 -7.10 -1.69 8.61
CA ILE A 107 -8.10 -1.42 7.56
C ILE A 107 -7.55 -0.36 6.61
N ALA A 108 -7.56 -0.62 5.31
CA ALA A 108 -7.32 0.40 4.28
C ALA A 108 -8.64 1.00 3.81
N LEU A 109 -8.79 2.31 3.98
CA LEU A 109 -9.92 3.13 3.52
C LEU A 109 -9.52 3.84 2.23
N ILE A 110 -9.83 3.25 1.07
CA ILE A 110 -9.27 3.65 -0.22
C ILE A 110 -10.24 4.59 -0.94
N ARG A 111 -9.88 5.87 -0.97
CA ARG A 111 -10.61 6.93 -1.67
C ARG A 111 -9.71 7.65 -2.67
N GLY A 112 -9.36 7.00 -3.75
CA GLY A 112 -8.41 7.48 -4.75
C GLY A 112 -7.48 6.38 -5.22
N ARG A 113 -6.39 6.75 -5.85
CA ARG A 113 -5.43 5.78 -6.39
C ARG A 113 -4.60 5.13 -5.28
N ALA A 114 -4.58 3.81 -5.28
CA ALA A 114 -3.69 2.94 -4.54
C ALA A 114 -2.77 2.23 -5.56
N THR A 115 -1.68 2.87 -5.96
CA THR A 115 -0.82 2.43 -7.07
C THR A 115 0.51 1.89 -6.54
N GLY A 116 0.96 0.73 -7.01
CA GLY A 116 2.22 0.13 -6.57
C GLY A 116 2.26 -0.01 -5.04
N ASN A 117 3.07 0.80 -4.36
CA ASN A 117 3.18 0.77 -2.88
C ASN A 117 1.84 1.00 -2.16
N GLY A 118 0.95 1.80 -2.72
CA GLY A 118 -0.38 1.99 -2.15
C GLY A 118 -1.24 0.74 -2.23
N SER A 119 -1.17 0.02 -3.34
CA SER A 119 -1.80 -1.29 -3.48
C SER A 119 -1.16 -2.32 -2.56
N GLU A 120 0.16 -2.32 -2.41
CA GLU A 120 0.91 -3.20 -1.50
C GLU A 120 0.51 -2.97 -0.03
N LEU A 121 0.34 -1.70 0.39
CA LEU A 121 -0.18 -1.36 1.71
C LEU A 121 -1.61 -1.88 1.91
N ALA A 122 -2.49 -1.68 0.92
CA ALA A 122 -3.87 -2.18 0.97
C ALA A 122 -3.92 -3.72 1.10
N LEU A 123 -3.02 -4.44 0.39
CA LEU A 123 -2.87 -5.89 0.45
C LEU A 123 -2.27 -6.40 1.77
N ALA A 124 -1.54 -5.56 2.48
CA ALA A 124 -0.97 -5.88 3.79
C ALA A 124 -1.93 -5.60 4.94
N CYS A 125 -2.94 -4.77 4.73
CA CYS A 125 -4.03 -4.60 5.69
C CYS A 125 -4.90 -5.85 5.79
N ASP A 126 -5.49 -6.07 6.96
CA ASP A 126 -6.40 -7.21 7.20
C ASP A 126 -7.68 -7.10 6.37
N MET A 127 -8.14 -5.87 6.16
CA MET A 127 -9.31 -5.55 5.35
C MET A 127 -9.06 -4.28 4.54
N SER A 128 -9.68 -4.21 3.37
CA SER A 128 -9.66 -3.03 2.52
C SER A 128 -11.06 -2.72 1.98
N PHE A 129 -11.42 -1.45 2.02
CA PHE A 129 -12.70 -0.93 1.54
C PHE A 129 -12.44 0.20 0.57
N ALA A 130 -13.15 0.18 -0.57
CA ALA A 130 -12.93 1.08 -1.68
C ALA A 130 -14.12 2.02 -1.91
N SER A 131 -13.87 3.30 -2.21
CA SER A 131 -14.87 4.13 -2.86
C SER A 131 -15.15 3.58 -4.25
N ARG A 132 -16.42 3.30 -4.56
CA ARG A 132 -16.82 2.72 -5.85
C ARG A 132 -16.47 3.62 -7.03
N GLU A 133 -16.62 4.92 -6.84
CA GLU A 133 -16.43 5.92 -7.88
C GLU A 133 -14.98 6.39 -8.01
N LYS A 134 -14.27 6.49 -6.87
CA LYS A 134 -12.97 7.17 -6.81
C LYS A 134 -11.77 6.22 -6.71
N ALA A 135 -11.97 5.03 -6.10
CA ALA A 135 -10.87 4.11 -5.88
C ALA A 135 -10.36 3.50 -7.19
N ILE A 136 -9.04 3.53 -7.33
CA ILE A 136 -8.30 2.87 -8.40
C ILE A 136 -7.15 2.09 -7.77
N LEU A 137 -7.11 0.78 -7.97
CA LEU A 137 -5.98 -0.05 -7.56
C LEU A 137 -5.15 -0.43 -8.78
N SER A 138 -3.82 -0.46 -8.66
CA SER A 138 -2.94 -0.80 -9.77
C SER A 138 -1.61 -1.38 -9.30
N GLN A 139 -1.14 -2.41 -10.02
CA GLN A 139 0.23 -2.91 -9.99
C GLN A 139 0.83 -2.65 -11.38
N TRP A 140 1.45 -1.50 -11.54
CA TRP A 140 1.85 -0.91 -12.84
C TRP A 140 3.26 -1.30 -13.29
N GLU A 141 4.01 -1.96 -12.42
CA GLU A 141 5.46 -2.17 -12.52
C GLU A 141 5.86 -2.92 -13.80
N VAL A 142 5.11 -3.95 -14.19
CA VAL A 142 5.42 -4.73 -15.40
C VAL A 142 5.34 -3.88 -16.67
N GLY A 143 4.44 -2.90 -16.72
CA GLY A 143 4.30 -1.98 -17.84
C GLY A 143 5.56 -1.16 -18.11
N VAL A 144 6.39 -0.91 -17.09
CA VAL A 144 7.70 -0.25 -17.23
C VAL A 144 8.89 -1.22 -17.20
N GLY A 145 8.64 -2.52 -17.15
CA GLY A 145 9.68 -3.55 -17.12
C GLY A 145 10.23 -3.86 -15.73
N MET A 146 9.50 -3.46 -14.68
CA MET A 146 9.84 -3.75 -13.29
C MET A 146 9.02 -4.93 -12.75
N VAL A 147 9.44 -5.43 -11.59
CA VAL A 147 8.67 -6.36 -10.76
C VAL A 147 8.25 -5.60 -9.50
N ALA A 148 7.02 -5.81 -9.02
CA ALA A 148 6.54 -5.18 -7.81
C ALA A 148 7.27 -5.72 -6.56
N GLY A 149 7.56 -4.86 -5.55
CA GLY A 149 8.49 -5.21 -4.47
C GLY A 149 7.85 -5.61 -3.14
N GLY A 150 6.66 -5.08 -2.81
CA GLY A 150 6.02 -5.27 -1.50
C GLY A 150 5.18 -6.54 -1.37
N GLY A 151 5.43 -7.56 -2.19
CA GLY A 151 4.83 -8.89 -2.07
C GLY A 151 3.48 -9.10 -2.74
N PRO A 152 3.03 -8.34 -3.75
CA PRO A 152 1.74 -8.59 -4.39
C PRO A 152 1.71 -9.92 -5.13
N MET A 153 2.85 -10.42 -5.67
CA MET A 153 2.94 -11.74 -6.29
C MET A 153 2.63 -12.89 -5.33
N ALA A 154 2.92 -12.70 -4.04
CA ALA A 154 2.62 -13.68 -3.01
C ALA A 154 1.20 -13.54 -2.44
N ARG A 155 0.69 -12.29 -2.32
CA ARG A 155 -0.60 -11.99 -1.69
C ARG A 155 -1.80 -12.13 -2.64
N LEU A 156 -1.71 -11.58 -3.86
CA LEU A 156 -2.82 -11.58 -4.82
C LEU A 156 -3.32 -12.99 -5.21
N PRO A 157 -2.43 -13.98 -5.51
CA PRO A 157 -2.92 -15.32 -5.84
C PRO A 157 -3.69 -16.00 -4.70
N ARG A 158 -3.37 -15.66 -3.45
CA ARG A 158 -4.05 -16.17 -2.25
C ARG A 158 -5.43 -15.51 -2.05
N LEU A 159 -5.57 -14.25 -2.46
CA LEU A 159 -6.82 -13.49 -2.33
C LEU A 159 -7.80 -13.80 -3.47
N MET A 160 -7.35 -13.80 -4.73
CA MET A 160 -8.23 -13.81 -5.89
C MET A 160 -7.99 -14.97 -6.87
N GLY A 161 -7.06 -15.87 -6.54
CA GLY A 161 -6.64 -16.96 -7.40
C GLY A 161 -5.66 -16.53 -8.49
N ARG A 162 -4.93 -17.53 -9.04
CA ARG A 162 -3.80 -17.30 -9.96
C ARG A 162 -4.18 -16.49 -11.22
N GLY A 163 -5.33 -16.79 -11.83
CA GLY A 163 -5.72 -16.16 -13.10
C GLY A 163 -5.89 -14.65 -12.97
N ARG A 164 -6.70 -14.19 -12.01
CA ARG A 164 -6.92 -12.78 -11.74
C ARG A 164 -5.66 -12.07 -11.24
N ALA A 165 -4.87 -12.74 -10.41
CA ALA A 165 -3.60 -12.19 -9.95
C ALA A 165 -2.64 -11.90 -11.12
N LEU A 166 -2.52 -12.81 -12.09
CA LEU A 166 -1.71 -12.58 -13.30
C LEU A 166 -2.30 -11.49 -14.19
N GLU A 167 -3.63 -11.41 -14.32
CA GLU A 167 -4.28 -10.33 -15.05
C GLU A 167 -3.93 -8.96 -14.45
N VAL A 168 -4.10 -8.77 -13.14
CA VAL A 168 -3.76 -7.53 -12.45
C VAL A 168 -2.27 -7.18 -12.60
N LEU A 169 -1.38 -8.16 -12.36
CA LEU A 169 0.07 -7.92 -12.33
C LEU A 169 0.67 -7.72 -13.74
N LEU A 170 0.18 -8.43 -14.76
CA LEU A 170 0.78 -8.40 -16.09
C LEU A 170 0.13 -7.39 -17.03
N SER A 171 -1.14 -7.05 -16.84
CA SER A 171 -1.79 -6.01 -17.64
C SER A 171 -1.31 -4.60 -17.28
N SER A 172 -0.90 -4.40 -16.01
CA SER A 172 -0.58 -3.08 -15.45
C SER A 172 -1.72 -2.07 -15.59
N GLU A 173 -2.96 -2.55 -15.70
CA GLU A 173 -4.15 -1.72 -15.85
C GLU A 173 -4.63 -1.13 -14.53
N ASP A 174 -5.42 -0.09 -14.65
CA ASP A 174 -6.14 0.56 -13.55
C ASP A 174 -7.42 -0.23 -13.24
N ILE A 175 -7.52 -0.78 -12.03
CA ILE A 175 -8.67 -1.55 -11.55
C ILE A 175 -9.56 -0.65 -10.70
N ARG A 176 -10.78 -0.39 -11.15
CA ARG A 176 -11.76 0.45 -10.43
C ARG A 176 -12.31 -0.27 -9.20
N GLY A 177 -12.82 0.50 -8.24
CA GLY A 177 -13.32 -0.03 -6.97
C GLY A 177 -14.37 -1.14 -7.08
N ASP A 178 -15.31 -1.03 -8.03
CA ASP A 178 -16.33 -2.05 -8.30
C ASP A 178 -15.73 -3.36 -8.85
N LEU A 179 -14.79 -3.27 -9.77
CA LEU A 179 -14.09 -4.42 -10.31
C LEU A 179 -13.13 -5.02 -9.27
N ALA A 180 -12.50 -4.19 -8.43
CA ALA A 180 -11.65 -4.64 -7.34
C ALA A 180 -12.42 -5.50 -6.33
N GLU A 181 -13.66 -5.12 -5.98
CA GLU A 181 -14.57 -5.95 -5.17
C GLU A 181 -14.91 -7.27 -5.87
N LEU A 182 -15.28 -7.24 -7.14
CA LEU A 182 -15.62 -8.44 -7.92
C LEU A 182 -14.45 -9.44 -8.00
N TYR A 183 -13.21 -8.93 -8.06
CA TYR A 183 -12.02 -9.77 -8.13
C TYR A 183 -11.59 -10.30 -6.75
N GLY A 184 -12.07 -9.70 -5.65
CA GLY A 184 -11.58 -9.97 -4.31
C GLY A 184 -10.27 -9.26 -4.00
N TYR A 185 -9.95 -8.18 -4.73
CA TYR A 185 -8.81 -7.31 -4.45
C TYR A 185 -9.07 -6.46 -3.20
N VAL A 186 -10.32 -6.04 -3.00
CA VAL A 186 -10.83 -5.42 -1.78
C VAL A 186 -12.03 -6.20 -1.24
N ASN A 187 -12.31 -6.04 0.06
CA ASN A 187 -13.45 -6.71 0.71
C ASN A 187 -14.79 -6.24 0.13
N ARG A 188 -14.96 -4.93 -0.02
CA ARG A 188 -16.19 -4.31 -0.53
C ARG A 188 -15.90 -2.93 -1.10
N SER A 189 -16.77 -2.49 -2.03
CA SER A 189 -16.84 -1.12 -2.50
C SER A 189 -18.18 -0.48 -2.12
N PHE A 190 -18.17 0.81 -1.79
CA PHE A 190 -19.34 1.58 -1.38
C PHE A 190 -19.45 2.85 -2.22
N PRO A 191 -20.66 3.45 -2.35
CA PRO A 191 -20.77 4.83 -2.77
C PRO A 191 -19.86 5.71 -1.91
N ASP A 192 -19.19 6.68 -2.52
CA ASP A 192 -18.23 7.53 -1.82
C ASP A 192 -18.83 8.23 -0.59
N SER A 193 -20.13 8.57 -0.63
CA SER A 193 -20.89 9.16 0.47
C SER A 193 -20.98 8.26 1.72
N ASP A 194 -20.98 6.94 1.55
CA ASP A 194 -21.27 5.98 2.62
C ASP A 194 -19.98 5.34 3.18
N HIS A 195 -18.88 5.50 2.45
CA HIS A 195 -17.62 4.79 2.65
C HIS A 195 -17.02 5.05 4.05
N ASP A 196 -16.94 6.31 4.48
CA ASP A 196 -16.42 6.69 5.81
C ASP A 196 -17.28 6.17 6.95
N ALA A 197 -18.61 6.38 6.84
CA ALA A 197 -19.54 5.98 7.90
C ALA A 197 -19.53 4.47 8.13
N PHE A 198 -19.40 3.68 7.06
CA PHE A 198 -19.29 2.22 7.16
C PHE A 198 -18.01 1.81 7.91
N VAL A 199 -16.85 2.37 7.52
CA VAL A 199 -15.57 1.99 8.13
C VAL A 199 -15.49 2.46 9.59
N ASP A 200 -15.98 3.66 9.91
CA ASP A 200 -16.05 4.14 11.29
C ASP A 200 -16.94 3.23 12.19
N ALA A 201 -18.10 2.82 11.67
CA ALA A 201 -18.98 1.90 12.40
C ALA A 201 -18.33 0.54 12.63
N LEU A 202 -17.67 -0.02 11.60
CA LEU A 202 -16.95 -1.29 11.69
C LEU A 202 -15.78 -1.21 12.68
N ALA A 203 -14.95 -0.17 12.56
CA ALA A 203 -13.79 0.05 13.43
C ALA A 203 -14.22 0.25 14.89
N THR A 204 -15.27 1.03 15.14
CA THR A 204 -15.83 1.24 16.48
C THR A 204 -16.35 -0.07 17.06
N ARG A 205 -17.07 -0.87 16.26
CA ARG A 205 -17.57 -2.19 16.67
C ARG A 205 -16.43 -3.13 17.07
N ILE A 206 -15.42 -3.29 16.22
CA ILE A 206 -14.25 -4.15 16.50
C ILE A 206 -13.46 -3.61 17.70
N GLY A 207 -13.31 -2.29 17.79
CA GLY A 207 -12.63 -1.62 18.90
C GLY A 207 -13.27 -1.83 20.27
N SER A 208 -14.53 -2.28 20.33
CA SER A 208 -15.22 -2.64 21.55
C SER A 208 -14.98 -4.09 22.01
N PHE A 209 -14.35 -4.92 21.17
CA PHE A 209 -14.14 -6.34 21.48
C PHE A 209 -12.87 -6.56 22.30
N GLU A 210 -12.76 -7.75 22.86
CA GLU A 210 -11.61 -8.14 23.67
C GLU A 210 -10.37 -8.39 22.80
N LYS A 211 -9.23 -7.75 23.16
CA LYS A 211 -8.00 -7.74 22.35
C LYS A 211 -7.42 -9.13 22.13
N TRP A 212 -7.45 -9.99 23.17
CA TRP A 212 -6.94 -11.34 23.07
C TRP A 212 -7.71 -12.16 22.02
N ALA A 213 -9.05 -12.03 21.99
CA ALA A 213 -9.87 -12.72 20.98
C ALA A 213 -9.57 -12.24 19.56
N ILE A 214 -9.43 -10.92 19.36
CA ILE A 214 -9.05 -10.32 18.08
C ILE A 214 -7.69 -10.87 17.63
N SER A 215 -6.66 -10.75 18.46
CA SER A 215 -5.29 -11.11 18.08
C SER A 215 -5.14 -12.61 17.83
N ASN A 216 -5.80 -13.49 18.62
CA ASN A 216 -5.72 -14.92 18.41
C ASN A 216 -6.51 -15.38 17.18
N THR A 217 -7.68 -14.80 16.91
CA THR A 217 -8.43 -15.07 15.67
C THR A 217 -7.59 -14.70 14.46
N LYS A 218 -7.02 -13.48 14.45
CA LYS A 218 -6.14 -13.01 13.36
C LYS A 218 -4.93 -13.93 13.20
N ARG A 219 -4.23 -14.30 14.26
CA ARG A 219 -3.08 -15.19 14.23
C ARG A 219 -3.40 -16.55 13.57
N LEU A 220 -4.55 -17.14 13.87
CA LEU A 220 -4.98 -18.41 13.29
C LEU A 220 -5.35 -18.29 11.81
N VAL A 221 -6.01 -17.21 11.42
CA VAL A 221 -6.30 -16.90 10.01
C VAL A 221 -5.00 -16.67 9.25
N ASN A 222 -4.08 -15.89 9.82
CA ASN A 222 -2.77 -15.62 9.23
C ASN A 222 -1.97 -16.91 8.98
N ALA A 223 -1.96 -17.84 9.94
CA ALA A 223 -1.27 -19.12 9.80
C ALA A 223 -1.78 -19.96 8.61
N ALA A 224 -3.04 -19.77 8.21
CA ALA A 224 -3.66 -20.50 7.10
C ALA A 224 -3.55 -19.78 5.75
N SER A 225 -3.28 -18.47 5.73
CA SER A 225 -3.48 -17.64 4.53
C SER A 225 -2.29 -16.77 4.12
N LEU A 226 -1.39 -16.42 5.05
CA LEU A 226 -0.27 -15.55 4.70
C LEU A 226 0.83 -16.27 3.92
N PRO A 227 1.49 -15.55 3.00
CA PRO A 227 2.71 -16.06 2.37
C PRO A 227 3.83 -16.15 3.42
N PRO A 228 4.76 -17.10 3.29
CA PRO A 228 5.99 -17.09 4.05
C PRO A 228 6.89 -15.92 3.63
N ASP A 229 7.69 -15.39 4.57
CA ASP A 229 8.53 -14.22 4.36
C ASP A 229 9.51 -14.38 3.19
N VAL A 230 9.96 -15.61 2.90
CA VAL A 230 10.85 -15.90 1.76
C VAL A 230 10.22 -15.56 0.41
N GLU A 231 8.90 -15.69 0.26
CA GLU A 231 8.20 -15.30 -0.98
C GLU A 231 8.14 -13.77 -1.12
N ILE A 232 8.02 -13.06 0.00
CA ILE A 232 8.05 -11.59 0.05
C ILE A 232 9.46 -11.08 -0.29
N ALA A 233 10.50 -11.66 0.34
CA ALA A 233 11.90 -11.32 0.08
C ALA A 233 12.26 -11.53 -1.41
N ALA A 234 11.87 -12.66 -2.00
CA ALA A 234 12.13 -12.94 -3.41
C ALA A 234 11.49 -11.89 -4.34
N GLY A 235 10.29 -11.39 -3.99
CA GLY A 235 9.64 -10.30 -4.71
C GLY A 235 10.43 -8.99 -4.64
N TRP A 236 10.93 -8.64 -3.47
CA TRP A 236 11.76 -7.46 -3.27
C TRP A 236 13.06 -7.54 -4.06
N ASP A 237 13.79 -8.65 -3.97
CA ASP A 237 15.02 -8.87 -4.72
C ASP A 237 14.81 -8.74 -6.23
N ALA A 238 13.73 -9.32 -6.75
CA ALA A 238 13.35 -9.19 -8.15
C ALA A 238 13.04 -7.73 -8.54
N CYS A 239 12.37 -6.98 -7.66
CA CYS A 239 12.09 -5.56 -7.84
C CYS A 239 13.39 -4.77 -7.99
N ILE A 240 14.26 -4.83 -7.00
CA ILE A 240 15.52 -4.07 -6.97
C ILE A 240 16.39 -4.42 -8.20
N ASN A 241 16.51 -5.69 -8.53
CA ASN A 241 17.25 -6.13 -9.72
C ASN A 241 16.61 -5.65 -11.04
N SER A 242 15.31 -5.39 -11.06
CA SER A 242 14.61 -4.93 -12.28
C SER A 242 14.75 -3.43 -12.53
N ILE A 243 14.93 -2.61 -11.47
CA ILE A 243 14.98 -1.15 -11.57
C ILE A 243 16.13 -0.68 -12.48
N THR A 244 17.30 -1.26 -12.34
CA THR A 244 18.52 -0.83 -13.05
C THR A 244 18.66 -1.40 -14.45
N ARG A 245 17.72 -2.23 -14.91
CA ARG A 245 17.77 -2.82 -16.26
C ARG A 245 17.65 -1.74 -17.34
N PRO A 246 18.46 -1.80 -18.43
CA PRO A 246 18.41 -0.80 -19.49
C PRO A 246 17.01 -0.61 -20.09
N ALA A 247 16.25 -1.70 -20.27
CA ALA A 247 14.88 -1.64 -20.78
C ALA A 247 13.93 -0.89 -19.84
N THR A 248 14.07 -1.10 -18.52
CA THR A 248 13.30 -0.40 -17.49
C THR A 248 13.64 1.09 -17.50
N GLN A 249 14.92 1.43 -17.49
CA GLN A 249 15.37 2.82 -17.51
C GLN A 249 14.90 3.57 -18.77
N ALA A 250 14.91 2.92 -19.93
CA ALA A 250 14.39 3.51 -21.17
C ALA A 250 12.88 3.77 -21.10
N ARG A 251 12.08 2.85 -20.54
CA ARG A 251 10.63 3.01 -20.36
C ARG A 251 10.31 4.08 -19.30
N MET A 252 11.01 4.07 -18.19
CA MET A 252 10.85 5.09 -17.14
C MET A 252 11.15 6.48 -17.69
N LYS A 253 12.25 6.64 -18.47
CA LYS A 253 12.55 7.92 -19.12
C LYS A 253 11.39 8.40 -20.00
N LYS A 254 10.83 7.52 -20.86
CA LYS A 254 9.67 7.86 -21.71
C LYS A 254 8.47 8.32 -20.87
N LEU A 255 8.24 7.66 -19.73
CA LEU A 255 7.12 8.00 -18.83
C LEU A 255 7.33 9.36 -18.15
N PHE A 256 8.56 9.65 -17.69
CA PHE A 256 8.93 10.97 -17.16
C PHE A 256 8.77 12.08 -18.21
N ASP A 257 9.18 11.84 -19.44
CA ASP A 257 9.04 12.79 -20.55
C ASP A 257 7.55 13.11 -20.82
N GLN A 258 6.60 12.23 -20.46
CA GLN A 258 5.16 12.43 -20.57
C GLN A 258 4.53 13.12 -19.35
N GLY A 259 5.26 13.32 -18.27
CA GLY A 259 4.77 14.02 -17.07
C GLY A 259 4.59 13.18 -15.80
N PHE A 260 5.16 11.97 -15.76
CA PHE A 260 5.22 11.17 -14.53
C PHE A 260 5.87 11.96 -13.39
N HIS A 261 5.43 11.76 -12.16
CA HIS A 261 5.77 12.54 -10.97
C HIS A 261 5.26 14.01 -10.95
N LYS A 262 4.34 14.34 -11.85
CA LYS A 262 3.69 15.64 -11.85
C LYS A 262 2.18 15.47 -11.74
N PRO A 263 1.48 16.27 -10.92
CA PRO A 263 0.01 16.26 -10.93
C PRO A 263 -0.53 16.43 -12.34
N GLY A 264 -1.35 15.49 -12.80
CA GLY A 264 -1.90 15.56 -14.15
C GLY A 264 -2.39 14.22 -14.69
N ASP A 265 -2.60 14.16 -15.99
CA ASP A 265 -3.27 13.03 -16.63
C ASP A 265 -2.45 11.73 -16.54
N VAL A 266 -1.11 11.81 -16.58
CA VAL A 266 -0.25 10.62 -16.45
C VAL A 266 -0.46 9.93 -15.10
N GLU A 267 -0.42 10.68 -14.00
CA GLU A 267 -0.65 10.13 -12.67
C GLU A 267 -2.09 9.64 -12.48
N ASN A 268 -3.06 10.36 -13.03
CA ASN A 268 -4.47 9.99 -12.92
C ASN A 268 -4.87 8.78 -13.76
N ARG A 269 -4.07 8.40 -14.77
CA ARG A 269 -4.34 7.34 -15.74
C ARG A 269 -3.11 6.50 -16.03
N LEU A 270 -2.34 6.18 -14.99
CA LEU A 270 -1.02 5.55 -15.13
C LEU A 270 -1.08 4.24 -15.93
N GLY A 271 -2.07 3.37 -15.69
CA GLY A 271 -2.25 2.13 -16.44
C GLY A 271 -2.34 2.35 -17.96
N PHE A 272 -3.08 3.40 -18.39
CA PHE A 272 -3.18 3.76 -19.81
C PHE A 272 -1.83 4.18 -20.40
N TYR A 273 -1.05 4.97 -19.68
CA TYR A 273 0.23 5.49 -20.18
C TYR A 273 1.30 4.40 -20.25
N VAL A 274 1.40 3.55 -19.21
CA VAL A 274 2.38 2.45 -19.24
C VAL A 274 2.06 1.42 -20.32
N GLY A 275 0.78 1.19 -20.65
CA GLY A 275 0.36 0.34 -21.75
C GLY A 275 0.80 0.81 -23.13
N LYS A 276 1.16 2.09 -23.29
CA LYS A 276 1.62 2.69 -24.54
C LYS A 276 3.14 2.80 -24.69
N LEU A 277 3.91 2.46 -23.65
CA LEU A 277 5.38 2.61 -23.69
C LEU A 277 6.07 1.64 -24.65
N GLY A 278 5.41 0.57 -25.04
CA GLY A 278 5.94 -0.45 -25.96
C GLY A 278 5.65 -0.21 -27.45
N SER A 279 4.80 0.77 -27.75
CA SER A 279 4.43 1.13 -29.14
C SER A 279 5.35 2.17 -29.72
#